data_af62a1cf15f9e4f9b2a0e8397e854732
#
_entry.id   af62a1cf15f9e4f9b2a0e8397e854732
#
_cell.length_a   1.000
_cell.length_b   1.000
_cell.length_c   1.000
_cell.angle_alpha   90.00
_cell.angle_beta   90.00
_cell.angle_gamma   90.00
#
_symmetry.space_group_name_H-M   'P 1'
#
loop_
_entity.id
_entity.type
_entity.pdbx_description
1 polymer ?
#
loop_
_entity_poly.entity_id
_entity_poly.type
_entity_poly.pdbx_seq_one_letter_code
_entity_poly.pdbx_strand_id
1 'polypeptide(L)'
;MLRTKAGIAAGAILLSGLGLAATTATPANAATYWCNKTNGNFIGGGNGHELAQIPAYNNTFDCITAEGASGPHVTAIQNALRHCHGRTRVAVDGHFGPITEAELMKVQAALRLDDDGVYGPKTRDKLKWRSSNGHCATLP
;
A
#
# COMPACT_ATOMS: atom_id res chain seq x y z
N MET A 1 56.87 -29.90 -4.37
CA MET A 1 57.80 -29.68 -5.50
C MET A 1 56.96 -29.51 -6.75
N LEU A 2 57.29 -28.47 -7.55
CA LEU A 2 56.90 -28.15 -8.93
C LEU A 2 55.40 -27.77 -9.09
N ARG A 3 55.05 -26.49 -9.22
CA ARG A 3 55.28 -25.45 -10.25
C ARG A 3 54.86 -25.89 -11.66
N THR A 4 53.85 -25.21 -12.18
CA THR A 4 53.79 -24.54 -13.48
C THR A 4 52.44 -23.88 -13.59
N LYS A 5 52.27 -22.60 -13.56
CA LYS A 5 52.42 -21.48 -14.50
C LYS A 5 51.55 -21.59 -15.76
N ALA A 6 50.59 -20.66 -15.76
CA ALA A 6 50.26 -19.72 -16.82
C ALA A 6 49.62 -20.22 -18.12
N GLY A 7 48.57 -19.54 -18.46
CA GLY A 7 47.98 -19.52 -19.79
C GLY A 7 46.86 -18.52 -19.85
N ILE A 8 47.21 -17.25 -20.01
CA ILE A 8 46.27 -16.19 -20.39
C ILE A 8 46.00 -16.37 -21.89
N ALA A 9 44.77 -16.54 -22.26
CA ALA A 9 44.29 -16.32 -23.61
C ALA A 9 43.15 -15.33 -23.59
N ALA A 10 43.44 -14.11 -23.92
CA ALA A 10 42.51 -13.07 -24.24
C ALA A 10 41.80 -13.44 -25.55
N GLY A 11 40.53 -13.73 -25.48
CA GLY A 11 39.63 -13.84 -26.63
C GLY A 11 38.63 -12.72 -26.58
N ALA A 12 38.90 -11.61 -27.25
CA ALA A 12 37.92 -10.56 -27.51
C ALA A 12 36.93 -11.10 -28.54
N ILE A 13 35.73 -11.41 -28.11
CA ILE A 13 34.59 -11.63 -29.02
C ILE A 13 33.80 -10.34 -29.04
N LEU A 14 33.99 -9.58 -30.09
CA LEU A 14 33.07 -8.50 -30.47
C LEU A 14 31.79 -9.16 -30.99
N LEU A 15 30.81 -9.31 -30.16
CA LEU A 15 29.44 -9.55 -30.59
C LEU A 15 28.71 -8.20 -30.61
N SER A 16 28.70 -7.60 -31.79
CA SER A 16 27.71 -6.62 -32.18
C SER A 16 26.36 -7.33 -32.26
N GLY A 17 25.56 -7.24 -31.22
CA GLY A 17 24.23 -7.82 -31.15
C GLY A 17 23.30 -6.81 -30.51
N LEU A 18 22.47 -6.22 -31.37
CA LEU A 18 21.11 -5.73 -31.12
C LEU A 18 20.78 -5.41 -29.66
N GLY A 19 20.75 -4.10 -29.38
CA GLY A 19 20.24 -3.56 -28.13
C GLY A 19 18.83 -4.00 -27.86
N LEU A 20 18.67 -5.03 -27.05
CA LEU A 20 17.48 -5.18 -26.24
C LEU A 20 17.58 -4.09 -25.17
N ALA A 21 16.96 -2.96 -25.45
CA ALA A 21 16.61 -2.02 -24.42
C ALA A 21 15.70 -2.80 -23.45
N ALA A 22 16.28 -3.31 -22.39
CA ALA A 22 15.53 -3.71 -21.22
C ALA A 22 14.87 -2.42 -20.73
N THR A 23 13.64 -2.19 -21.18
CA THR A 23 12.76 -1.25 -20.52
C THR A 23 12.57 -1.81 -19.12
N THR A 24 13.36 -1.34 -18.18
CA THR A 24 13.04 -1.48 -16.77
C THR A 24 11.73 -0.76 -16.60
N ALA A 25 10.63 -1.51 -16.66
CA ALA A 25 9.35 -1.00 -16.21
C ALA A 25 9.58 -0.60 -14.75
N THR A 26 9.71 0.70 -14.52
CA THR A 26 9.60 1.25 -13.16
C THR A 26 8.26 0.77 -12.65
N PRO A 27 8.19 0.08 -11.51
CA PRO A 27 6.91 -0.30 -10.95
C PRO A 27 6.12 0.98 -10.76
N ALA A 28 5.05 1.12 -11.55
CA ALA A 28 4.09 2.19 -11.35
C ALA A 28 3.55 2.04 -9.93
N ASN A 29 3.70 3.10 -9.11
CA ASN A 29 3.14 3.25 -7.76
C ASN A 29 3.89 2.58 -6.60
N ALA A 30 5.19 2.72 -6.49
CA ALA A 30 5.81 2.69 -5.18
C ALA A 30 5.39 3.97 -4.43
N ALA A 31 4.50 3.85 -3.44
CA ALA A 31 4.17 4.95 -2.56
C ALA A 31 5.46 5.38 -1.84
N THR A 32 5.86 6.62 -2.01
CA THR A 32 7.15 7.13 -1.53
C THR A 32 6.97 7.93 -0.24
N TYR A 33 5.73 8.24 0.14
CA TYR A 33 5.41 9.15 1.24
C TYR A 33 4.64 8.45 2.34
N TRP A 34 4.90 8.86 3.59
CA TRP A 34 4.08 8.47 4.73
C TRP A 34 2.84 9.35 4.78
N CYS A 35 1.68 8.72 4.96
CA CYS A 35 0.44 9.47 5.16
C CYS A 35 0.56 10.32 6.43
N ASN A 36 0.05 11.55 6.39
CA ASN A 36 0.12 12.48 7.52
C ASN A 36 -1.20 13.16 7.84
N LYS A 37 -2.22 12.94 7.01
CA LYS A 37 -3.55 13.51 7.16
C LYS A 37 -4.60 12.66 6.43
N THR A 38 -5.83 13.15 6.40
CA THR A 38 -6.89 12.64 5.54
C THR A 38 -7.38 13.73 4.59
N ASN A 39 -7.82 13.30 3.43
CA ASN A 39 -8.60 14.12 2.51
C ASN A 39 -9.93 13.43 2.22
N GLY A 40 -10.96 14.22 1.96
CA GLY A 40 -12.25 13.71 1.52
C GLY A 40 -12.16 13.15 0.10
N ASN A 41 -12.74 11.97 -0.11
CA ASN A 41 -12.92 11.39 -1.43
C ASN A 41 -14.29 10.74 -1.53
N PHE A 42 -14.84 10.72 -2.73
CA PHE A 42 -16.12 10.07 -2.98
C PHE A 42 -15.94 8.56 -2.98
N ILE A 43 -16.87 7.88 -2.34
CA ILE A 43 -16.96 6.41 -2.37
C ILE A 43 -18.19 5.99 -3.16
N GLY A 44 -18.09 4.84 -3.82
CA GLY A 44 -19.21 4.27 -4.59
C GLY A 44 -20.28 3.72 -3.66
N GLY A 45 -21.52 4.09 -3.90
CA GLY A 45 -22.66 3.55 -3.16
C GLY A 45 -23.95 4.28 -3.48
N GLY A 46 -24.94 3.56 -3.95
CA GLY A 46 -26.30 4.05 -4.08
C GLY A 46 -26.48 5.33 -4.90
N ASN A 47 -27.48 6.12 -4.57
CA ASN A 47 -27.93 7.28 -5.33
C ASN A 47 -27.13 8.57 -5.07
N GLY A 48 -25.91 8.50 -4.54
CA GLY A 48 -25.12 9.70 -4.23
C GLY A 48 -23.66 9.43 -4.00
N HIS A 49 -22.85 10.42 -4.32
CA HIS A 49 -21.46 10.43 -3.97
C HIS A 49 -21.33 10.73 -2.47
N GLU A 50 -21.01 9.73 -1.68
CA GLU A 50 -20.78 9.90 -0.27
C GLU A 50 -19.30 10.17 0.00
N LEU A 51 -19.02 11.14 0.87
CA LEU A 51 -17.65 11.48 1.26
C LEU A 51 -17.17 10.55 2.37
N ALA A 52 -15.99 9.98 2.17
CA ALA A 52 -15.20 9.31 3.19
C ALA A 52 -13.86 10.03 3.38
N GLN A 53 -13.31 9.93 4.57
CA GLN A 53 -11.98 10.42 4.87
C GLN A 53 -10.96 9.34 4.54
N ILE A 54 -10.08 9.62 3.60
CA ILE A 54 -9.06 8.69 3.09
C ILE A 54 -7.68 9.17 3.51
N PRO A 55 -6.78 8.28 3.98
CA PRO A 55 -5.40 8.64 4.27
C PRO A 55 -4.72 9.33 3.08
N ALA A 56 -3.99 10.39 3.38
CA ALA A 56 -3.34 11.21 2.37
C ALA A 56 -2.00 11.77 2.88
N TYR A 57 -1.14 12.11 1.93
CA TYR A 57 0.02 12.97 2.11
C TYR A 57 -0.18 14.23 1.26
N ASN A 58 -0.25 15.38 1.90
CA ASN A 58 -0.59 16.64 1.22
C ASN A 58 -1.90 16.50 0.39
N ASN A 59 -1.81 16.55 -0.92
CA ASN A 59 -2.96 16.44 -1.83
C ASN A 59 -2.98 15.12 -2.61
N THR A 60 -2.14 14.15 -2.26
CA THR A 60 -2.12 12.83 -2.88
C THR A 60 -2.61 11.75 -1.91
N PHE A 61 -3.30 10.75 -2.45
CA PHE A 61 -3.67 9.53 -1.72
C PHE A 61 -2.61 8.42 -1.87
N ASP A 62 -1.54 8.68 -2.61
CA ASP A 62 -0.45 7.73 -2.82
C ASP A 62 0.56 7.83 -1.68
N CYS A 63 0.19 7.26 -0.56
CA CYS A 63 0.99 7.24 0.66
C CYS A 63 0.85 5.91 1.39
N ILE A 64 1.76 5.64 2.30
CA ILE A 64 1.78 4.43 3.12
C ILE A 64 1.57 4.75 4.60
N THR A 65 1.06 3.77 5.35
CA THR A 65 0.94 3.82 6.80
C THR A 65 1.15 2.41 7.36
N ALA A 66 1.89 2.30 8.44
CA ALA A 66 2.23 1.05 9.09
C ALA A 66 2.29 1.20 10.61
N GLU A 67 2.61 0.12 11.31
CA GLU A 67 2.80 0.13 12.76
C GLU A 67 3.73 1.26 13.21
N GLY A 68 3.37 1.91 14.29
CA GLY A 68 4.06 3.08 14.86
C GLY A 68 3.52 4.43 14.37
N ALA A 69 2.72 4.46 13.31
CA ALA A 69 2.10 5.70 12.84
C ALA A 69 0.97 6.17 13.76
N SER A 70 0.75 7.47 13.80
CA SER A 70 -0.34 8.08 14.58
C SER A 70 -0.95 9.26 13.84
N GLY A 71 -2.24 9.47 14.03
CA GLY A 71 -2.93 10.63 13.47
C GLY A 71 -4.27 10.30 12.80
N PRO A 72 -4.90 11.30 12.18
CA PRO A 72 -6.22 11.14 11.57
C PRO A 72 -6.25 10.10 10.43
N HIS A 73 -5.16 9.94 9.69
CA HIS A 73 -5.03 8.91 8.67
C HIS A 73 -5.10 7.50 9.25
N VAL A 74 -4.55 7.28 10.45
CA VAL A 74 -4.68 6.01 11.17
C VAL A 74 -6.12 5.80 11.64
N THR A 75 -6.74 6.84 12.20
CA THR A 75 -8.15 6.79 12.60
C THR A 75 -9.07 6.41 11.44
N ALA A 76 -8.81 6.91 10.23
CA ALA A 76 -9.56 6.56 9.03
C ALA A 76 -9.44 5.06 8.68
N ILE A 77 -8.22 4.52 8.72
CA ILE A 77 -7.98 3.08 8.50
C ILE A 77 -8.70 2.24 9.56
N GLN A 78 -8.56 2.60 10.83
CA GLN A 78 -9.20 1.89 11.95
C GLN A 78 -10.73 1.91 11.83
N ASN A 79 -11.32 3.02 11.42
CA ASN A 79 -12.76 3.11 11.13
C ASN A 79 -13.17 2.16 10.01
N ALA A 80 -12.41 2.11 8.92
CA ALA A 80 -12.65 1.19 7.82
C ALA A 80 -12.58 -0.27 8.29
N LEU A 81 -11.52 -0.63 9.00
CA LEU A 81 -11.32 -1.99 9.52
C LEU A 81 -12.45 -2.40 10.47
N ARG A 82 -12.77 -1.55 11.45
CA ARG A 82 -13.75 -1.87 12.49
C ARG A 82 -15.17 -1.92 11.93
N HIS A 83 -15.58 -0.90 11.20
CA HIS A 83 -16.98 -0.72 10.82
C HIS A 83 -17.33 -1.31 9.46
N CYS A 84 -16.37 -1.36 8.52
CA CYS A 84 -16.63 -1.87 7.17
C CYS A 84 -16.10 -3.29 6.93
N HIS A 85 -15.14 -3.74 7.73
CA HIS A 85 -14.56 -5.07 7.61
C HIS A 85 -14.77 -5.95 8.86
N GLY A 86 -15.57 -5.48 9.82
CA GLY A 86 -15.95 -6.28 11.00
C GLY A 86 -14.79 -6.60 11.95
N ARG A 87 -13.72 -5.79 11.94
CA ARG A 87 -12.55 -6.00 12.80
C ARG A 87 -12.75 -5.35 14.17
N THR A 88 -13.65 -5.93 14.96
CA THR A 88 -14.08 -5.37 16.25
C THR A 88 -12.99 -5.24 17.31
N ARG A 89 -11.87 -5.95 17.15
CA ARG A 89 -10.70 -5.82 18.04
C ARG A 89 -9.93 -4.53 17.83
N VAL A 90 -10.09 -3.88 16.67
CA VAL A 90 -9.42 -2.62 16.38
C VAL A 90 -10.03 -1.50 17.22
N ALA A 91 -9.22 -0.87 18.07
CA ALA A 91 -9.59 0.40 18.70
C ALA A 91 -9.43 1.53 17.70
N VAL A 92 -10.39 2.47 17.68
CA VAL A 92 -10.31 3.67 16.85
C VAL A 92 -9.69 4.79 17.70
N ASP A 93 -8.41 4.70 17.91
CA ASP A 93 -7.64 5.57 18.82
C ASP A 93 -6.60 6.45 18.10
N GLY A 94 -6.45 6.26 16.79
CA GLY A 94 -5.48 7.00 15.97
C GLY A 94 -4.04 6.53 16.14
N HIS A 95 -3.80 5.36 16.78
CA HIS A 95 -2.49 4.76 16.92
C HIS A 95 -2.43 3.43 16.19
N PHE A 96 -1.55 3.32 15.22
CA PHE A 96 -1.35 2.10 14.46
C PHE A 96 -0.48 1.14 15.25
N GLY A 97 -1.11 0.37 16.12
CA GLY A 97 -0.44 -0.62 16.95
C GLY A 97 -0.50 -2.04 16.37
N PRO A 98 0.07 -3.03 17.09
CA PRO A 98 0.12 -4.42 16.64
C PRO A 98 -1.25 -5.04 16.34
N ILE A 99 -2.30 -4.64 17.06
CA ILE A 99 -3.67 -5.12 16.80
C ILE A 99 -4.18 -4.56 15.46
N THR A 100 -3.96 -3.28 15.20
CA THR A 100 -4.34 -2.65 13.92
C THR A 100 -3.63 -3.33 12.76
N GLU A 101 -2.31 -3.57 12.88
CA GLU A 101 -1.52 -4.29 11.89
C GLU A 101 -2.07 -5.70 11.63
N ALA A 102 -2.23 -6.51 12.67
CA ALA A 102 -2.70 -7.88 12.55
C ALA A 102 -4.11 -7.97 11.91
N GLU A 103 -4.99 -7.04 12.25
CA GLU A 103 -6.33 -7.01 11.66
C GLU A 103 -6.32 -6.47 10.22
N LEU A 104 -5.39 -5.56 9.88
CA LEU A 104 -5.18 -5.13 8.49
C LEU A 104 -4.67 -6.29 7.64
N MET A 105 -3.68 -7.06 8.10
CA MET A 105 -3.18 -8.25 7.40
C MET A 105 -4.31 -9.23 7.06
N LYS A 106 -5.21 -9.50 8.00
CA LYS A 106 -6.36 -10.38 7.75
C LYS A 106 -7.30 -9.83 6.67
N VAL A 107 -7.50 -8.52 6.64
CA VAL A 107 -8.34 -7.87 5.62
C VAL A 107 -7.63 -7.89 4.27
N GLN A 108 -6.33 -7.63 4.22
CA GLN A 108 -5.53 -7.72 3.00
C GLN A 108 -5.60 -9.13 2.40
N ALA A 109 -5.39 -10.18 3.21
CA ALA A 109 -5.53 -11.57 2.79
C ALA A 109 -6.93 -11.87 2.23
N ALA A 110 -7.99 -11.42 2.90
CA ALA A 110 -9.37 -11.58 2.45
C ALA A 110 -9.65 -10.86 1.12
N LEU A 111 -8.96 -9.75 0.87
CA LEU A 111 -9.04 -8.98 -0.37
C LEU A 111 -8.07 -9.46 -1.45
N ARG A 112 -7.32 -10.54 -1.20
CA ARG A 112 -6.30 -11.11 -2.09
C ARG A 112 -5.19 -10.12 -2.44
N LEU A 113 -4.79 -9.35 -1.45
CA LEU A 113 -3.62 -8.47 -1.49
C LEU A 113 -2.45 -9.12 -0.75
N ASP A 114 -1.26 -8.56 -0.91
CA ASP A 114 -0.13 -8.85 -0.04
C ASP A 114 -0.51 -8.48 1.40
N ASP A 115 -0.48 -9.44 2.31
CA ASP A 115 -0.89 -9.30 3.71
C ASP A 115 0.28 -8.87 4.59
N ASP A 116 0.92 -7.78 4.18
CA ASP A 116 2.12 -7.24 4.80
C ASP A 116 1.86 -6.31 6.01
N GLY A 117 0.60 -6.02 6.29
CA GLY A 117 0.21 -5.11 7.38
C GLY A 117 0.50 -3.64 7.09
N VAL A 118 0.95 -3.32 5.89
CA VAL A 118 1.21 -1.95 5.45
C VAL A 118 0.04 -1.44 4.60
N TYR A 119 -0.56 -0.34 5.04
CA TYR A 119 -1.51 0.36 4.20
C TYR A 119 -0.79 1.10 3.08
N GLY A 120 -1.26 0.92 1.86
CA GLY A 120 -0.75 1.60 0.68
C GLY A 120 -1.83 1.75 -0.39
N PRO A 121 -1.49 2.25 -1.58
CA PRO A 121 -2.45 2.50 -2.66
C PRO A 121 -3.28 1.27 -3.05
N LYS A 122 -2.68 0.09 -3.14
CA LYS A 122 -3.40 -1.15 -3.44
C LYS A 122 -4.44 -1.50 -2.37
N THR A 123 -4.07 -1.31 -1.10
CA THR A 123 -4.96 -1.53 0.03
C THR A 123 -6.07 -0.48 0.04
N ARG A 124 -5.74 0.80 -0.19
CA ARG A 124 -6.72 1.88 -0.34
C ARG A 124 -7.83 1.55 -1.32
N ASP A 125 -7.47 1.09 -2.51
CA ASP A 125 -8.40 0.88 -3.61
C ASP A 125 -9.34 -0.32 -3.38
N LYS A 126 -8.97 -1.24 -2.51
CA LYS A 126 -9.75 -2.44 -2.19
C LYS A 126 -10.51 -2.36 -0.87
N LEU A 127 -10.08 -1.50 0.05
CA LEU A 127 -10.81 -1.29 1.30
C LEU A 127 -12.18 -0.67 1.04
N LYS A 128 -13.15 -1.10 1.84
CA LYS A 128 -14.39 -0.35 1.99
C LYS A 128 -14.16 0.74 3.02
N TRP A 129 -14.49 1.94 2.64
CA TRP A 129 -14.37 3.13 3.47
C TRP A 129 -15.72 3.50 4.05
N ARG A 130 -15.71 4.02 5.25
CA ARG A 130 -16.92 4.47 5.94
C ARG A 130 -17.19 5.93 5.60
N SER A 131 -18.36 6.21 5.04
CA SER A 131 -18.83 7.58 4.82
C SER A 131 -19.25 8.27 6.12
N SER A 132 -19.47 9.57 6.03
CA SER A 132 -20.05 10.37 7.11
C SER A 132 -21.45 9.87 7.54
N ASN A 133 -22.19 9.26 6.62
CA ASN A 133 -23.51 8.67 6.88
C ASN A 133 -23.45 7.23 7.40
N GLY A 134 -22.24 6.68 7.57
CA GLY A 134 -22.04 5.33 8.10
C GLY A 134 -22.05 4.21 7.05
N HIS A 135 -22.24 4.51 5.79
CA HIS A 135 -22.18 3.52 4.71
C HIS A 135 -20.75 3.11 4.42
N CYS A 136 -20.58 1.91 3.91
CA CYS A 136 -19.29 1.33 3.56
C CYS A 136 -19.24 0.98 2.09
N ALA A 137 -18.36 1.62 1.34
CA ALA A 137 -18.13 1.35 -0.08
C ALA A 137 -16.66 1.53 -0.46
N THR A 138 -16.28 0.95 -1.59
CA THR A 138 -14.94 1.15 -2.20
C THR A 138 -14.87 2.50 -2.90
N LEU A 139 -13.67 2.93 -3.19
CA LEU A 139 -13.44 4.02 -4.15
C LEU A 139 -13.96 3.60 -5.55
N PRO A 140 -14.42 4.54 -6.37
CA PRO A 140 -14.92 4.27 -7.73
C PRO A 140 -13.82 3.75 -8.65
#